data_42b5697d464ca10109f47f718d9882c7
#
_entry.id   42b5697d464ca10109f47f718d9882c7
#
_cell.length_a   1.000
_cell.length_b   1.000
_cell.length_c   1.000
_cell.angle_alpha   90.00
_cell.angle_beta   90.00
_cell.angle_gamma   90.00
#
_symmetry.space_group_name_H-M   'P 1'
#
loop_
_entity.id
_entity.type
_entity.pdbx_description
1 polymer ?
#
loop_
_entity_poly.entity_id
_entity_poly.type
_entity_poly.pdbx_seq_one_letter_code
_entity_poly.pdbx_strand_id
1 'polypeptide(L)'
;LTEIVREFVGLPSPVVGRAGAGGHPCQGIYHRPDGARPTTAFIATHYNVDFSEHYLASFVAERGFGFLGWNTRFRGNEAHFLLDHALAEIGVGVRWLREQAGVERVVLLGNSGGGSLMAAYQSQAVEPNVRPVAGMRPLAAIEDLPAGDVLIALAAHSGRPEVFTNWLDASVTDESDPVAADPALDPFNTGNGPPYGEEFQRRYRAAQRARNERITDWVLAQIDALSETRARDRLFTIFRSWADLRMIDPSIEPSDRRPNWCYLGDPARANYGVFGVGTVSTLRSW
;
A
#
# COMPACT_ATOMS: atom_id res chain seq x y z
N LEU A 1 6.95 28.63 -19.97
CA LEU A 1 6.39 27.47 -19.24
C LEU A 1 5.06 27.13 -19.91
N THR A 2 4.87 25.86 -20.23
CA THR A 2 3.61 25.36 -20.78
C THR A 2 2.55 25.50 -19.71
N GLU A 3 1.41 26.11 -20.00
CA GLU A 3 0.28 26.18 -19.09
C GLU A 3 -0.28 24.75 -18.91
N ILE A 4 -0.61 24.39 -17.66
CA ILE A 4 -1.11 23.05 -17.31
C ILE A 4 -2.55 23.17 -16.89
N VAL A 5 -3.42 22.44 -17.56
CA VAL A 5 -4.80 22.22 -17.17
C VAL A 5 -4.86 21.09 -16.16
N ARG A 6 -5.65 21.29 -15.10
CA ARG A 6 -5.98 20.31 -14.07
C ARG A 6 -7.47 20.04 -14.12
N GLU A 7 -7.85 18.83 -14.42
CA GLU A 7 -9.23 18.39 -14.56
C GLU A 7 -9.57 17.36 -13.49
N PHE A 8 -10.62 17.63 -12.71
CA PHE A 8 -11.12 16.63 -11.77
C PHE A 8 -11.84 15.51 -12.52
N VAL A 9 -11.47 14.27 -12.21
CA VAL A 9 -12.09 13.06 -12.74
C VAL A 9 -12.70 12.29 -11.59
N GLY A 10 -14.02 12.16 -11.58
CA GLY A 10 -14.76 11.43 -10.55
C GLY A 10 -15.71 10.42 -11.19
N LEU A 11 -15.55 9.13 -10.87
CA LEU A 11 -16.24 8.03 -11.53
C LEU A 11 -16.83 7.05 -10.51
N PRO A 12 -17.93 6.36 -10.85
CA PRO A 12 -18.46 5.29 -10.04
C PRO A 12 -17.48 4.11 -9.98
N SER A 13 -17.55 3.35 -8.91
CA SER A 13 -16.83 2.08 -8.81
C SER A 13 -17.65 0.93 -9.38
N PRO A 14 -17.03 -0.04 -10.06
CA PRO A 14 -17.69 -1.29 -10.47
C PRO A 14 -17.95 -2.22 -9.28
N VAL A 15 -17.41 -1.89 -8.10
CA VAL A 15 -17.56 -2.69 -6.91
C VAL A 15 -18.63 -2.08 -6.01
N VAL A 16 -19.66 -2.86 -5.71
CA VAL A 16 -20.72 -2.46 -4.75
C VAL A 16 -20.08 -2.19 -3.41
N GLY A 17 -20.25 -0.98 -2.97
CA GLY A 17 -19.38 -0.48 -1.97
C GLY A 17 -19.95 -0.20 -0.63
N ARG A 18 -19.04 -0.08 0.26
CA ARG A 18 -19.17 0.39 1.60
C ARG A 18 -19.69 1.83 1.63
N ALA A 19 -20.59 2.14 2.54
CA ALA A 19 -21.00 3.50 2.86
C ALA A 19 -19.75 4.38 3.18
N GLY A 20 -19.77 5.63 2.77
CA GLY A 20 -18.71 6.58 3.03
C GLY A 20 -17.72 6.83 1.88
N ALA A 21 -17.81 6.06 0.79
CA ALA A 21 -17.00 6.32 -0.40
C ALA A 21 -17.51 7.51 -1.25
N GLY A 22 -18.67 8.04 -0.92
CA GLY A 22 -19.33 9.10 -1.68
C GLY A 22 -19.83 8.66 -3.05
N GLY A 23 -20.21 9.62 -3.91
CA GLY A 23 -20.68 9.35 -5.26
C GLY A 23 -19.57 9.01 -6.26
N HIS A 24 -18.32 9.34 -5.93
CA HIS A 24 -17.15 9.13 -6.79
C HIS A 24 -16.04 8.45 -6.00
N PRO A 25 -16.15 7.14 -5.70
CA PRO A 25 -15.10 6.41 -4.98
C PRO A 25 -13.81 6.32 -5.78
N CYS A 26 -13.90 6.35 -7.11
CA CYS A 26 -12.76 6.40 -8.02
C CYS A 26 -12.57 7.84 -8.46
N GLN A 27 -11.52 8.51 -8.04
CA GLN A 27 -11.33 9.94 -8.33
C GLN A 27 -9.85 10.33 -8.41
N GLY A 28 -9.59 11.41 -9.13
CA GLY A 28 -8.26 11.97 -9.26
C GLY A 28 -8.22 13.28 -9.99
N ILE A 29 -7.03 13.75 -10.26
CA ILE A 29 -6.78 14.93 -11.08
C ILE A 29 -6.00 14.51 -12.33
N TYR A 30 -6.53 14.85 -13.48
CA TYR A 30 -5.83 14.70 -14.76
C TYR A 30 -5.11 16.02 -15.11
N HIS A 31 -3.80 15.92 -15.20
CA HIS A 31 -2.91 17.01 -15.57
C HIS A 31 -2.50 16.85 -17.03
N ARG A 32 -2.60 17.93 -17.83
CA ARG A 32 -2.17 17.93 -19.22
C ARG A 32 -1.77 19.34 -19.67
N PRO A 33 -0.98 19.47 -20.75
CA PRO A 33 -0.74 20.79 -21.35
C PRO A 33 -2.04 21.43 -21.82
N ASP A 34 -2.16 22.73 -21.68
CA ASP A 34 -3.31 23.46 -22.23
C ASP A 34 -3.36 23.33 -23.75
N GLY A 35 -4.56 23.23 -24.30
CA GLY A 35 -4.81 23.08 -25.73
C GLY A 35 -4.34 21.75 -26.35
N ALA A 36 -3.66 20.87 -25.60
CA ALA A 36 -3.17 19.59 -26.10
C ALA A 36 -4.03 18.40 -25.66
N ARG A 37 -4.01 17.35 -26.49
CA ARG A 37 -4.56 16.02 -26.15
C ARG A 37 -3.42 15.01 -26.21
N PRO A 38 -2.76 14.72 -25.07
CA PRO A 38 -1.63 13.78 -25.03
C PRO A 38 -2.07 12.38 -25.46
N THR A 39 -1.33 11.78 -26.39
CA THR A 39 -1.53 10.37 -26.78
C THR A 39 -0.86 9.38 -25.81
N THR A 40 0.02 9.88 -24.95
CA THR A 40 0.64 9.11 -23.88
C THR A 40 0.32 9.76 -22.53
N ALA A 41 -0.17 8.97 -21.59
CA ALA A 41 -0.41 9.44 -20.23
C ALA A 41 0.07 8.46 -19.18
N PHE A 42 0.47 9.00 -18.05
CA PHE A 42 0.79 8.27 -16.83
C PHE A 42 -0.45 8.15 -15.96
N ILE A 43 -0.58 7.03 -15.27
CA ILE A 43 -1.50 6.88 -14.14
C ILE A 43 -0.70 6.42 -12.93
N ALA A 44 -0.86 7.14 -11.82
CA ALA A 44 -0.22 6.79 -10.55
C ALA A 44 -1.27 6.69 -9.46
N THR A 45 -1.16 5.66 -8.62
CA THR A 45 -2.02 5.47 -7.44
C THR A 45 -1.25 4.85 -6.29
N HIS A 46 -1.83 4.91 -5.11
CA HIS A 46 -1.30 4.31 -3.89
C HIS A 46 -2.44 3.62 -3.13
N TYR A 47 -2.12 2.65 -2.27
CA TYR A 47 -3.15 1.96 -1.48
C TYR A 47 -3.74 2.83 -0.35
N ASN A 48 -3.08 3.93 0.04
CA ASN A 48 -3.51 4.79 1.13
C ASN A 48 -3.34 6.30 0.84
N VAL A 49 -2.20 6.71 0.25
CA VAL A 49 -1.85 8.12 0.05
C VAL A 49 -2.64 8.73 -1.10
N ASP A 50 -3.02 10.00 -0.97
CA ASP A 50 -3.63 10.78 -2.04
C ASP A 50 -2.61 11.11 -3.12
N PHE A 51 -2.85 10.60 -4.32
CA PHE A 51 -2.00 10.85 -5.49
C PHE A 51 -2.60 11.86 -6.48
N SER A 52 -3.71 12.50 -6.16
CA SER A 52 -4.33 13.51 -7.03
C SER A 52 -3.33 14.60 -7.43
N GLU A 53 -2.46 15.00 -6.51
CA GLU A 53 -1.41 15.99 -6.72
C GLU A 53 -0.01 15.38 -6.55
N HIS A 54 0.23 14.25 -7.20
CA HIS A 54 1.53 13.61 -7.19
C HIS A 54 2.62 14.57 -7.70
N TYR A 55 3.76 14.62 -6.99
CA TYR A 55 4.83 15.59 -7.26
C TYR A 55 5.38 15.57 -8.70
N LEU A 56 5.24 14.46 -9.42
CA LEU A 56 5.63 14.35 -10.83
C LEU A 56 4.59 14.88 -11.81
N ALA A 57 3.35 15.13 -11.38
CA ALA A 57 2.25 15.45 -12.30
C ALA A 57 2.55 16.67 -13.19
N SER A 58 3.00 17.76 -12.57
CA SER A 58 3.36 18.98 -13.32
C SER A 58 4.54 18.76 -14.25
N PHE A 59 5.59 18.08 -13.78
CA PHE A 59 6.79 17.82 -14.60
C PHE A 59 6.51 16.95 -15.81
N VAL A 60 5.60 15.99 -15.69
CA VAL A 60 5.18 15.10 -16.78
C VAL A 60 4.33 15.91 -17.78
N ALA A 61 3.36 16.70 -17.28
CA ALA A 61 2.50 17.54 -18.11
C ALA A 61 3.28 18.62 -18.88
N GLU A 62 4.27 19.29 -18.25
CA GLU A 62 5.16 20.26 -18.91
C GLU A 62 5.92 19.66 -20.09
N ARG A 63 6.11 18.34 -20.11
CA ARG A 63 6.80 17.61 -21.19
C ARG A 63 5.87 17.08 -22.28
N GLY A 64 4.62 17.49 -22.26
CA GLY A 64 3.64 17.15 -23.30
C GLY A 64 2.86 15.84 -23.04
N PHE A 65 3.01 15.20 -21.88
CA PHE A 65 2.29 13.99 -21.52
C PHE A 65 1.07 14.29 -20.66
N GLY A 66 0.11 13.35 -20.61
CA GLY A 66 -0.92 13.35 -19.60
C GLY A 66 -0.44 12.72 -18.29
N PHE A 67 -1.02 13.14 -17.16
CA PHE A 67 -0.78 12.51 -15.87
C PHE A 67 -2.08 12.45 -15.08
N LEU A 68 -2.56 11.24 -14.80
CA LEU A 68 -3.71 11.00 -13.93
C LEU A 68 -3.22 10.57 -12.55
N GLY A 69 -3.26 11.50 -11.60
CA GLY A 69 -3.09 11.18 -10.19
C GLY A 69 -4.39 10.58 -9.66
N TRP A 70 -4.39 9.26 -9.47
CA TRP A 70 -5.61 8.48 -9.24
C TRP A 70 -5.72 7.96 -7.82
N ASN A 71 -6.92 7.97 -7.28
CA ASN A 71 -7.23 7.42 -5.96
C ASN A 71 -8.36 6.41 -6.05
N THR A 72 -8.19 5.31 -5.36
CA THR A 72 -9.24 4.35 -5.05
C THR A 72 -9.99 4.78 -3.77
N ARG A 73 -11.08 4.11 -3.44
CA ARG A 73 -11.83 4.32 -2.18
C ARG A 73 -11.00 4.21 -0.91
N PHE A 74 -9.81 3.61 -1.02
CA PHE A 74 -8.94 3.35 0.13
C PHE A 74 -8.02 4.51 0.50
N ARG A 75 -8.07 5.63 -0.25
CA ARG A 75 -7.35 6.84 0.12
C ARG A 75 -7.66 7.26 1.56
N GLY A 76 -6.62 7.36 2.40
CA GLY A 76 -6.74 7.67 3.82
C GLY A 76 -7.41 6.57 4.66
N ASN A 77 -7.59 5.36 4.12
CA ASN A 77 -8.34 4.28 4.77
C ASN A 77 -7.67 2.91 4.59
N GLU A 78 -6.39 2.84 4.86
CA GLU A 78 -5.58 1.62 4.68
C GLU A 78 -6.11 0.43 5.48
N ALA A 79 -6.68 0.67 6.66
CA ALA A 79 -7.23 -0.37 7.52
C ALA A 79 -8.28 -1.27 6.83
N HIS A 80 -8.89 -0.78 5.76
CA HIS A 80 -9.94 -1.47 5.02
C HIS A 80 -9.53 -1.88 3.60
N PHE A 81 -8.24 -1.79 3.28
CA PHE A 81 -7.74 -2.07 1.94
C PHE A 81 -8.05 -3.50 1.50
N LEU A 82 -8.63 -3.62 0.30
CA LEU A 82 -8.85 -4.91 -0.38
C LEU A 82 -8.23 -4.82 -1.77
N LEU A 83 -7.32 -5.73 -2.07
CA LEU A 83 -6.54 -5.71 -3.30
C LEU A 83 -7.41 -5.79 -4.55
N ASP A 84 -8.32 -6.75 -4.63
CA ASP A 84 -9.21 -6.96 -5.76
C ASP A 84 -10.09 -5.74 -6.05
N HIS A 85 -10.61 -5.08 -5.02
CA HIS A 85 -11.38 -3.85 -5.15
C HIS A 85 -10.50 -2.69 -5.67
N ALA A 86 -9.28 -2.57 -5.17
CA ALA A 86 -8.34 -1.55 -5.64
C ALA A 86 -7.97 -1.76 -7.10
N LEU A 87 -7.71 -3.01 -7.51
CA LEU A 87 -7.42 -3.35 -8.91
C LEU A 87 -8.58 -2.99 -9.85
N ALA A 88 -9.82 -3.32 -9.46
CA ALA A 88 -11.01 -2.94 -10.22
C ALA A 88 -11.12 -1.42 -10.40
N GLU A 89 -10.85 -0.65 -9.35
CA GLU A 89 -10.92 0.81 -9.37
C GLU A 89 -9.74 1.47 -10.11
N ILE A 90 -8.57 0.85 -10.15
CA ILE A 90 -7.47 1.27 -11.04
C ILE A 90 -7.90 1.08 -12.49
N GLY A 91 -8.54 -0.05 -12.81
CA GLY A 91 -9.08 -0.33 -14.13
C GLY A 91 -10.03 0.75 -14.65
N VAL A 92 -10.84 1.36 -13.76
CA VAL A 92 -11.69 2.52 -14.12
C VAL A 92 -10.86 3.69 -14.62
N GLY A 93 -9.78 4.04 -13.94
CA GLY A 93 -8.87 5.12 -14.36
C GLY A 93 -8.17 4.83 -15.68
N VAL A 94 -7.72 3.60 -15.90
CA VAL A 94 -7.06 3.21 -17.17
C VAL A 94 -8.05 3.23 -18.33
N ARG A 95 -9.30 2.73 -18.14
CA ARG A 95 -10.36 2.82 -19.17
C ARG A 95 -10.67 4.28 -19.50
N TRP A 96 -10.81 5.13 -18.49
CA TRP A 96 -11.09 6.55 -18.69
C TRP A 96 -10.00 7.23 -19.53
N LEU A 97 -8.72 6.95 -19.26
CA LEU A 97 -7.60 7.49 -20.05
C LEU A 97 -7.74 7.09 -21.52
N ARG A 98 -8.04 5.83 -21.81
CA ARG A 98 -8.17 5.35 -23.18
C ARG A 98 -9.44 5.87 -23.89
N GLU A 99 -10.58 5.80 -23.24
CA GLU A 99 -11.89 6.02 -23.87
C GLU A 99 -12.33 7.48 -23.87
N GLN A 100 -11.99 8.23 -22.79
CA GLN A 100 -12.45 9.63 -22.64
C GLN A 100 -11.32 10.63 -22.90
N ALA A 101 -10.13 10.39 -22.41
CA ALA A 101 -8.99 11.26 -22.64
C ALA A 101 -8.31 10.99 -24.01
N GLY A 102 -8.63 9.88 -24.68
CA GLY A 102 -8.09 9.54 -26.00
C GLY A 102 -6.62 9.12 -25.98
N VAL A 103 -6.16 8.55 -24.86
CA VAL A 103 -4.77 8.12 -24.66
C VAL A 103 -4.53 6.78 -25.35
N GLU A 104 -3.54 6.74 -26.23
CA GLU A 104 -3.12 5.52 -26.96
C GLU A 104 -2.17 4.67 -26.12
N ARG A 105 -1.28 5.31 -25.35
CA ARG A 105 -0.27 4.64 -24.52
C ARG A 105 -0.41 5.01 -23.06
N VAL A 106 -0.71 4.03 -22.20
CA VAL A 106 -0.83 4.20 -20.76
C VAL A 106 0.41 3.70 -20.05
N VAL A 107 1.04 4.60 -19.27
CA VAL A 107 2.19 4.28 -18.41
C VAL A 107 1.69 4.11 -16.98
N LEU A 108 1.84 2.92 -16.42
CA LEU A 108 1.58 2.65 -15.02
C LEU A 108 2.78 3.12 -14.19
N LEU A 109 2.60 4.14 -13.36
CA LEU A 109 3.65 4.64 -12.48
C LEU A 109 3.40 4.15 -11.04
N GLY A 110 4.23 3.21 -10.63
CA GLY A 110 4.22 2.66 -9.28
C GLY A 110 5.24 3.34 -8.38
N ASN A 111 4.81 4.33 -7.59
CA ASN A 111 5.67 5.03 -6.63
C ASN A 111 5.41 4.54 -5.20
N SER A 112 6.47 4.27 -4.43
CA SER A 112 6.37 3.80 -3.04
C SER A 112 5.51 2.53 -2.94
N GLY A 113 4.51 2.49 -2.05
CA GLY A 113 3.52 1.41 -1.98
C GLY A 113 2.70 1.22 -3.26
N GLY A 114 2.54 2.27 -4.07
CA GLY A 114 1.95 2.17 -5.41
C GLY A 114 2.76 1.29 -6.35
N GLY A 115 4.05 1.05 -6.07
CA GLY A 115 4.91 0.18 -6.90
C GLY A 115 4.38 -1.24 -6.99
N SER A 116 4.22 -1.89 -5.87
CA SER A 116 3.66 -3.25 -5.81
C SER A 116 2.19 -3.29 -6.24
N LEU A 117 1.41 -2.26 -5.93
CA LEU A 117 0.00 -2.19 -6.34
C LEU A 117 -0.15 -2.12 -7.86
N MET A 118 0.64 -1.27 -8.54
CA MET A 118 0.61 -1.16 -10.00
C MET A 118 1.21 -2.41 -10.69
N ALA A 119 2.21 -3.06 -10.08
CA ALA A 119 2.72 -4.33 -10.56
C ALA A 119 1.66 -5.45 -10.44
N ALA A 120 0.94 -5.52 -9.32
CA ALA A 120 -0.18 -6.46 -9.14
C ALA A 120 -1.31 -6.18 -10.14
N TYR A 121 -1.63 -4.91 -10.39
CA TYR A 121 -2.60 -4.51 -11.40
C TYR A 121 -2.18 -5.01 -12.79
N GLN A 122 -0.95 -4.73 -13.21
CA GLN A 122 -0.45 -5.17 -14.51
C GLN A 122 -0.44 -6.69 -14.65
N SER A 123 0.01 -7.39 -13.61
CA SER A 123 0.00 -8.86 -13.59
C SER A 123 -1.42 -9.41 -13.76
N GLN A 124 -2.38 -8.89 -13.03
CA GLN A 124 -3.78 -9.31 -13.12
C GLN A 124 -4.41 -8.98 -14.48
N ALA A 125 -4.05 -7.82 -15.06
CA ALA A 125 -4.57 -7.40 -16.36
C ALA A 125 -4.02 -8.23 -17.54
N VAL A 126 -2.77 -8.69 -17.43
CA VAL A 126 -2.14 -9.54 -18.49
C VAL A 126 -2.51 -11.00 -18.32
N GLU A 127 -2.47 -11.51 -17.10
CA GLU A 127 -2.80 -12.88 -16.75
C GLU A 127 -3.52 -12.93 -15.40
N PRO A 128 -4.83 -13.14 -15.37
CA PRO A 128 -5.61 -13.15 -14.13
C PRO A 128 -5.10 -14.18 -13.12
N ASN A 129 -4.58 -13.70 -11.99
CA ASN A 129 -3.94 -14.54 -10.98
C ASN A 129 -4.39 -14.27 -9.54
N VAL A 130 -5.11 -13.18 -9.28
CA VAL A 130 -5.64 -12.86 -7.95
C VAL A 130 -6.75 -13.86 -7.59
N ARG A 131 -6.61 -14.47 -6.41
CA ARG A 131 -7.59 -15.39 -5.84
C ARG A 131 -8.30 -14.72 -4.68
N PRO A 132 -9.61 -14.93 -4.53
CA PRO A 132 -10.34 -14.41 -3.38
C PRO A 132 -9.84 -15.06 -2.09
N VAL A 133 -9.91 -14.32 -0.99
CA VAL A 133 -9.73 -14.89 0.35
C VAL A 133 -10.78 -15.97 0.59
N ALA A 134 -10.45 -17.00 1.37
CA ALA A 134 -11.35 -18.10 1.70
C ALA A 134 -12.73 -17.58 2.14
N GLY A 135 -13.80 -18.15 1.60
CA GLY A 135 -15.18 -17.72 1.88
C GLY A 135 -15.65 -16.47 1.13
N MET A 136 -14.79 -15.83 0.31
CA MET A 136 -15.18 -14.73 -0.57
C MET A 136 -15.48 -15.21 -1.98
N ARG A 137 -16.39 -14.51 -2.66
CA ARG A 137 -16.64 -14.76 -4.09
C ARG A 137 -15.60 -14.00 -4.92
N PRO A 138 -15.16 -14.58 -6.06
CA PRO A 138 -14.37 -13.84 -7.04
C PRO A 138 -15.07 -12.55 -7.45
N LEU A 139 -14.28 -11.50 -7.62
CA LEU A 139 -14.78 -10.22 -8.10
C LEU A 139 -14.67 -10.18 -9.63
N ALA A 140 -15.79 -10.32 -10.33
CA ALA A 140 -15.82 -10.32 -11.80
C ALA A 140 -15.19 -9.05 -12.42
N ALA A 141 -15.22 -7.92 -11.71
CA ALA A 141 -14.67 -6.66 -12.19
C ALA A 141 -13.13 -6.67 -12.39
N ILE A 142 -12.42 -7.71 -11.94
CA ILE A 142 -10.97 -7.84 -12.18
C ILE A 142 -10.61 -8.88 -13.25
N GLU A 143 -11.59 -9.54 -13.86
CA GLU A 143 -11.33 -10.57 -14.86
C GLU A 143 -10.94 -9.99 -16.22
N ASP A 144 -11.39 -8.75 -16.51
CA ASP A 144 -11.12 -8.03 -17.76
C ASP A 144 -10.61 -6.61 -17.48
N LEU A 145 -9.39 -6.52 -16.97
CA LEU A 145 -8.73 -5.24 -16.73
C LEU A 145 -7.92 -4.80 -17.96
N PRO A 146 -7.99 -3.53 -18.38
CA PRO A 146 -7.14 -3.02 -19.44
C PRO A 146 -5.68 -2.93 -18.97
N ALA A 147 -4.79 -3.66 -19.62
CA ALA A 147 -3.36 -3.60 -19.30
C ALA A 147 -2.77 -2.22 -19.63
N GLY A 148 -1.75 -1.79 -18.86
CA GLY A 148 -0.88 -0.70 -19.25
C GLY A 148 0.14 -1.15 -20.32
N ASP A 149 0.71 -0.18 -21.04
CA ASP A 149 1.71 -0.45 -22.07
C ASP A 149 3.14 -0.44 -21.48
N VAL A 150 3.34 0.30 -20.41
CA VAL A 150 4.62 0.43 -19.70
C VAL A 150 4.37 0.42 -18.19
N LEU A 151 5.25 -0.22 -17.44
CA LEU A 151 5.30 -0.13 -15.96
C LEU A 151 6.62 0.54 -15.55
N ILE A 152 6.52 1.58 -14.74
CA ILE A 152 7.66 2.25 -14.12
C ILE A 152 7.57 2.08 -12.60
N ALA A 153 8.60 1.50 -12.00
CA ALA A 153 8.76 1.38 -10.55
C ALA A 153 9.66 2.50 -10.03
N LEU A 154 9.13 3.38 -9.18
CA LEU A 154 9.84 4.51 -8.61
C LEU A 154 9.89 4.40 -7.10
N ALA A 155 11.07 4.16 -6.51
CA ALA A 155 11.21 3.90 -5.07
C ALA A 155 10.14 2.94 -4.55
N ALA A 156 9.89 1.87 -5.31
CA ALA A 156 8.77 0.95 -5.14
C ALA A 156 9.00 0.00 -3.97
N HIS A 157 7.93 -0.28 -3.23
CA HIS A 157 7.92 -1.34 -2.23
C HIS A 157 7.73 -2.71 -2.89
N SER A 158 8.27 -3.77 -2.26
CA SER A 158 8.16 -5.16 -2.73
C SER A 158 6.75 -5.75 -2.58
N GLY A 159 5.91 -5.16 -1.73
CA GLY A 159 4.54 -5.57 -1.47
C GLY A 159 4.18 -5.48 0.00
N ARG A 160 2.89 -5.27 0.31
CA ARG A 160 2.41 -5.15 1.69
C ARG A 160 2.82 -6.33 2.58
N PRO A 161 2.65 -7.61 2.17
CA PRO A 161 3.00 -8.74 3.04
C PRO A 161 4.46 -8.73 3.46
N GLU A 162 5.38 -8.42 2.55
CA GLU A 162 6.80 -8.37 2.86
C GLU A 162 7.15 -7.13 3.69
N VAL A 163 6.61 -5.97 3.31
CA VAL A 163 6.84 -4.71 4.04
C VAL A 163 6.33 -4.82 5.47
N PHE A 164 5.11 -5.29 5.69
CA PHE A 164 4.58 -5.48 7.04
C PHE A 164 5.41 -6.48 7.84
N THR A 165 5.78 -7.61 7.26
CA THR A 165 6.64 -8.58 7.95
C THR A 165 7.94 -7.94 8.44
N ASN A 166 8.59 -7.14 7.58
CA ASN A 166 9.84 -6.47 7.91
C ASN A 166 9.68 -5.34 8.94
N TRP A 167 8.49 -4.76 9.05
CA TRP A 167 8.21 -3.66 9.99
C TRP A 167 7.73 -4.13 11.35
N LEU A 168 7.24 -5.36 11.48
CA LEU A 168 6.82 -5.90 12.76
C LEU A 168 8.00 -5.92 13.74
N ASP A 169 7.78 -5.44 14.97
CA ASP A 169 8.73 -5.62 16.05
C ASP A 169 8.74 -7.09 16.49
N ALA A 170 9.84 -7.76 16.24
CA ALA A 170 10.00 -9.18 16.54
C ALA A 170 9.95 -9.52 18.03
N SER A 171 10.13 -8.52 18.89
CA SER A 171 10.15 -8.72 20.34
C SER A 171 8.76 -8.90 20.96
N VAL A 172 7.68 -8.50 20.28
CA VAL A 172 6.31 -8.64 20.82
C VAL A 172 5.94 -10.10 20.97
N THR A 173 5.61 -10.51 22.19
CA THR A 173 5.26 -11.89 22.56
C THR A 173 3.77 -12.14 22.70
N ASP A 174 2.96 -11.09 22.95
CA ASP A 174 1.51 -11.15 23.08
C ASP A 174 0.87 -9.99 22.32
N GLU A 175 0.05 -10.29 21.32
CA GLU A 175 -0.62 -9.28 20.51
C GLU A 175 -1.75 -8.55 21.26
N SER A 176 -2.18 -9.04 22.42
CA SER A 176 -3.16 -8.38 23.29
C SER A 176 -2.53 -7.40 24.28
N ASP A 177 -1.21 -7.48 24.49
CA ASP A 177 -0.46 -6.64 25.40
C ASP A 177 0.69 -5.90 24.70
N PRO A 178 0.56 -4.60 24.45
CA PRO A 178 1.57 -3.83 23.71
C PRO A 178 2.92 -3.70 24.44
N VAL A 179 2.98 -4.05 25.74
CA VAL A 179 4.22 -4.00 26.53
C VAL A 179 4.87 -5.37 26.72
N ALA A 180 4.19 -6.45 26.37
CA ALA A 180 4.76 -7.80 26.42
C ALA A 180 5.82 -7.97 25.35
N ALA A 181 7.09 -8.00 25.74
CA ALA A 181 8.21 -8.08 24.83
C ALA A 181 9.34 -8.97 25.38
N ASP A 182 10.02 -9.69 24.48
CA ASP A 182 11.27 -10.38 24.76
C ASP A 182 12.46 -9.38 24.67
N PRO A 183 13.14 -9.06 25.78
CA PRO A 183 14.26 -8.13 25.76
C PRO A 183 15.43 -8.60 24.87
N ALA A 184 15.57 -9.91 24.61
CA ALA A 184 16.62 -10.47 23.76
C ALA A 184 16.37 -10.24 22.26
N LEU A 185 15.15 -9.83 21.89
CA LEU A 185 14.74 -9.48 20.52
C LEU A 185 14.38 -8.01 20.37
N ASP A 186 14.36 -7.22 21.45
CA ASP A 186 14.03 -5.80 21.37
C ASP A 186 15.10 -5.03 20.59
N PRO A 187 14.77 -4.44 19.42
CA PRO A 187 15.73 -3.71 18.61
C PRO A 187 16.16 -2.38 19.23
N PHE A 188 15.41 -1.90 20.21
CA PHE A 188 15.73 -0.64 20.93
C PHE A 188 16.47 -0.88 22.25
N ASN A 189 16.70 -2.13 22.62
CA ASN A 189 17.59 -2.47 23.73
C ASN A 189 19.05 -2.30 23.28
N THR A 190 19.76 -1.35 23.90
CA THR A 190 21.16 -1.03 23.57
C THR A 190 22.11 -2.20 23.70
N GLY A 191 21.76 -3.24 24.47
CA GLY A 191 22.52 -4.49 24.55
C GLY A 191 22.46 -5.33 23.27
N ASN A 192 21.47 -5.11 22.41
CA ASN A 192 21.30 -5.84 21.14
C ASN A 192 21.88 -5.07 19.95
N GLY A 193 22.02 -3.75 20.04
CA GLY A 193 22.51 -2.86 18.97
C GLY A 193 21.82 -1.52 18.97
N PRO A 194 21.96 -0.65 17.95
CA PRO A 194 22.88 -0.76 16.81
C PRO A 194 24.37 -0.55 17.18
N PRO A 195 25.35 -1.07 16.41
CA PRO A 195 25.14 -1.92 15.22
C PRO A 195 24.69 -3.32 15.57
N TYR A 196 23.79 -3.90 14.75
CA TYR A 196 23.31 -5.25 14.99
C TYR A 196 24.24 -6.29 14.36
N GLY A 197 24.72 -7.24 15.17
CA GLY A 197 25.48 -8.37 14.67
C GLY A 197 24.63 -9.30 13.78
N GLU A 198 25.28 -10.05 12.89
CA GLU A 198 24.61 -10.95 11.94
C GLU A 198 23.71 -11.98 12.63
N GLU A 199 24.12 -12.51 13.80
CA GLU A 199 23.32 -13.45 14.57
C GLU A 199 22.00 -12.83 15.04
N PHE A 200 22.05 -11.60 15.58
CA PHE A 200 20.86 -10.87 15.98
C PHE A 200 19.95 -10.63 14.78
N GLN A 201 20.49 -10.16 13.65
CA GLN A 201 19.71 -9.90 12.44
C GLN A 201 18.98 -11.17 11.96
N ARG A 202 19.67 -12.33 11.93
CA ARG A 202 19.04 -13.61 11.53
C ARG A 202 17.91 -14.01 12.49
N ARG A 203 18.12 -13.93 13.80
CA ARG A 203 17.11 -14.23 14.82
C ARG A 203 15.94 -13.29 14.74
N TYR A 204 16.21 -12.00 14.61
CA TYR A 204 15.18 -10.96 14.49
C TYR A 204 14.30 -11.18 13.26
N ARG A 205 14.89 -11.40 12.09
CA ARG A 205 14.15 -11.68 10.85
C ARG A 205 13.32 -12.96 10.92
N ALA A 206 13.83 -13.99 11.56
CA ALA A 206 13.08 -15.23 11.79
C ALA A 206 11.87 -14.99 12.71
N ALA A 207 12.07 -14.23 13.78
CA ALA A 207 11.01 -13.88 14.74
C ALA A 207 9.95 -12.92 14.14
N GLN A 208 10.34 -12.01 13.23
CA GLN A 208 9.38 -11.19 12.48
C GLN A 208 8.45 -12.09 11.63
N ARG A 209 8.99 -13.06 10.90
CA ARG A 209 8.18 -14.01 10.12
C ARG A 209 7.25 -14.82 11.03
N ALA A 210 7.78 -15.38 12.11
CA ALA A 210 6.98 -16.14 13.07
C ALA A 210 5.85 -15.29 13.70
N ARG A 211 6.11 -14.01 13.99
CA ARG A 211 5.07 -13.08 14.46
C ARG A 211 3.99 -12.86 13.39
N ASN A 212 4.39 -12.62 12.14
CA ASN A 212 3.44 -12.47 11.03
C ASN A 212 2.58 -13.72 10.86
N GLU A 213 3.17 -14.92 10.90
CA GLU A 213 2.47 -16.20 10.83
C GLU A 213 1.43 -16.35 11.95
N ARG A 214 1.81 -16.06 13.20
CA ARG A 214 0.86 -16.10 14.35
C ARG A 214 -0.32 -15.15 14.16
N ILE A 215 -0.07 -13.92 13.71
CA ILE A 215 -1.14 -12.95 13.42
C ILE A 215 -2.04 -13.48 12.30
N THR A 216 -1.46 -14.02 11.24
CA THR A 216 -2.19 -14.55 10.09
C THR A 216 -3.07 -15.75 10.48
N ASP A 217 -2.53 -16.69 11.23
CA ASP A 217 -3.29 -17.85 11.72
C ASP A 217 -4.46 -17.42 12.60
N TRP A 218 -4.22 -16.45 13.49
CA TRP A 218 -5.28 -15.87 14.30
C TRP A 218 -6.35 -15.18 13.45
N VAL A 219 -5.96 -14.39 12.44
CA VAL A 219 -6.88 -13.72 11.51
C VAL A 219 -7.74 -14.74 10.76
N LEU A 220 -7.16 -15.80 10.24
CA LEU A 220 -7.88 -16.85 9.53
C LEU A 220 -8.91 -17.54 10.46
N ALA A 221 -8.51 -17.87 11.69
CA ALA A 221 -9.43 -18.43 12.67
C ALA A 221 -10.59 -17.47 13.01
N GLN A 222 -10.31 -16.15 13.07
CA GLN A 222 -11.37 -15.16 13.30
C GLN A 222 -12.32 -15.01 12.10
N ILE A 223 -11.82 -15.10 10.86
CA ILE A 223 -12.64 -15.09 9.64
C ILE A 223 -13.59 -16.30 9.65
N ASP A 224 -13.09 -17.48 10.00
CA ASP A 224 -13.91 -18.69 10.11
C ASP A 224 -15.00 -18.53 11.17
N ALA A 225 -14.67 -18.01 12.34
CA ALA A 225 -15.64 -17.75 13.40
C ALA A 225 -16.71 -16.72 12.98
N LEU A 226 -16.36 -15.74 12.15
CA LEU A 226 -17.35 -14.78 11.62
C LEU A 226 -18.32 -15.41 10.64
N SER A 227 -17.99 -16.54 10.00
CA SER A 227 -18.89 -17.24 9.07
C SER A 227 -20.20 -17.65 9.70
N GLU A 228 -20.21 -17.94 11.01
CA GLU A 228 -21.36 -18.29 11.83
C GLU A 228 -22.19 -17.08 12.26
N THR A 229 -21.79 -15.85 11.89
CA THR A 229 -22.41 -14.61 12.35
C THR A 229 -22.94 -13.77 11.18
N ARG A 230 -23.59 -12.64 11.51
CA ARG A 230 -23.96 -11.61 10.52
C ARG A 230 -22.81 -10.65 10.21
N ALA A 231 -21.76 -10.63 11.03
CA ALA A 231 -20.59 -9.79 10.81
C ALA A 231 -19.80 -10.32 9.62
N ARG A 232 -19.28 -9.41 8.81
CA ARG A 232 -18.51 -9.77 7.61
C ARG A 232 -17.03 -9.51 7.77
N ASP A 233 -16.64 -8.66 8.72
CA ASP A 233 -15.28 -8.27 9.00
C ASP A 233 -15.17 -7.66 10.40
N ARG A 234 -13.95 -7.52 10.91
CA ARG A 234 -13.68 -6.93 12.22
C ARG A 234 -12.35 -6.19 12.21
N LEU A 235 -12.30 -5.04 12.87
CA LEU A 235 -11.05 -4.30 13.11
C LEU A 235 -10.22 -4.97 14.21
N PHE A 236 -8.90 -4.90 14.07
CA PHE A 236 -7.94 -5.22 15.11
C PHE A 236 -6.70 -4.33 14.98
N THR A 237 -5.90 -4.30 16.02
CA THR A 237 -4.68 -3.49 16.09
C THR A 237 -3.47 -4.39 16.19
N ILE A 238 -2.43 -4.07 15.41
CA ILE A 238 -1.11 -4.70 15.48
C ILE A 238 -0.16 -3.66 16.09
N PHE A 239 0.35 -3.92 17.28
CA PHE A 239 1.24 -3.01 17.97
C PHE A 239 2.66 -3.07 17.42
N ARG A 240 3.42 -1.98 17.59
CA ARG A 240 4.86 -1.92 17.33
C ARG A 240 5.20 -2.42 15.91
N SER A 241 4.62 -1.76 14.93
CA SER A 241 4.72 -2.11 13.51
C SER A 241 5.67 -1.20 12.72
N TRP A 242 6.67 -0.57 13.38
CA TRP A 242 7.67 0.32 12.77
C TRP A 242 9.08 -0.01 13.24
N ALA A 243 9.47 -1.28 13.17
CA ALA A 243 10.72 -1.79 13.74
C ALA A 243 11.59 -2.51 12.69
N ASP A 244 11.63 -2.01 11.46
CA ASP A 244 12.60 -2.49 10.47
C ASP A 244 14.01 -2.09 10.89
N LEU A 245 14.91 -3.08 11.03
CA LEU A 245 16.30 -2.85 11.43
C LEU A 245 17.04 -1.86 10.52
N ARG A 246 16.67 -1.80 9.24
CA ARG A 246 17.24 -0.86 8.26
C ARG A 246 16.94 0.62 8.56
N MET A 247 15.86 0.88 9.30
CA MET A 247 15.51 2.24 9.75
C MET A 247 16.29 2.64 11.00
N ILE A 248 16.77 1.66 11.78
CA ILE A 248 17.43 1.87 13.06
C ILE A 248 18.96 1.84 12.89
N ASP A 249 19.45 0.90 12.07
CA ASP A 249 20.88 0.72 11.80
C ASP A 249 21.17 0.93 10.30
N PRO A 250 21.74 2.09 9.93
CA PRO A 250 22.05 2.39 8.54
C PRO A 250 23.17 1.51 7.95
N SER A 251 23.92 0.78 8.78
CA SER A 251 24.98 -0.11 8.30
C SER A 251 24.45 -1.39 7.64
N ILE A 252 23.21 -1.79 7.94
CA ILE A 252 22.57 -2.98 7.35
C ILE A 252 22.30 -2.79 5.86
N GLU A 253 21.89 -1.59 5.48
CA GLU A 253 21.65 -1.20 4.09
C GLU A 253 22.21 0.21 3.92
N PRO A 254 23.51 0.34 3.56
CA PRO A 254 24.15 1.63 3.45
C PRO A 254 23.40 2.56 2.49
N SER A 255 23.11 3.75 2.96
CA SER A 255 22.44 4.80 2.18
C SER A 255 22.78 6.17 2.76
N ASP A 256 22.45 7.23 2.03
CA ASP A 256 22.57 8.61 2.52
C ASP A 256 21.52 8.97 3.58
N ARG A 257 20.69 8.03 4.00
CA ARG A 257 19.71 8.26 5.06
C ARG A 257 20.41 8.51 6.39
N ARG A 258 19.82 9.43 7.15
CA ARG A 258 20.29 9.69 8.52
C ARG A 258 19.95 8.50 9.42
N PRO A 259 20.81 8.16 10.41
CA PRO A 259 20.46 7.19 11.44
C PRO A 259 19.12 7.52 12.09
N ASN A 260 18.37 6.50 12.45
CA ASN A 260 17.04 6.62 13.08
C ASN A 260 16.02 7.44 12.25
N TRP A 261 16.25 7.55 10.93
CA TRP A 261 15.31 8.25 10.08
C TRP A 261 14.12 7.34 9.72
N CYS A 262 12.94 7.79 10.05
CA CYS A 262 11.70 7.36 9.43
C CYS A 262 10.77 8.58 9.32
N TYR A 263 9.77 8.54 8.48
CA TYR A 263 8.85 9.66 8.33
C TYR A 263 7.91 9.87 9.54
N LEU A 264 7.91 8.97 10.50
CA LEU A 264 7.29 9.13 11.81
C LEU A 264 8.24 9.76 12.85
N GLY A 265 9.48 10.09 12.45
CA GLY A 265 10.53 10.58 13.32
C GLY A 265 11.40 9.46 13.90
N ASP A 266 11.66 9.49 15.21
CA ASP A 266 12.45 8.47 15.89
C ASP A 266 11.70 7.14 15.96
N PRO A 267 12.23 6.02 15.39
CA PRO A 267 11.58 4.72 15.42
C PRO A 267 11.30 4.21 16.84
N ALA A 268 12.15 4.47 17.81
CA ALA A 268 11.93 4.08 19.20
C ALA A 268 10.68 4.78 19.75
N ARG A 269 10.57 6.10 19.55
CA ARG A 269 9.38 6.85 19.96
C ARG A 269 8.14 6.40 19.23
N ALA A 270 8.25 6.07 17.95
CA ALA A 270 7.13 5.56 17.17
C ALA A 270 6.59 4.24 17.75
N ASN A 271 7.46 3.32 18.16
CA ASN A 271 7.04 2.01 18.67
C ASN A 271 6.64 2.00 20.16
N TYR A 272 7.25 2.88 20.98
CA TYR A 272 7.00 2.95 22.43
C TYR A 272 6.27 4.22 22.88
N GLY A 273 5.80 5.06 21.95
CA GLY A 273 5.03 6.26 22.30
C GLY A 273 3.69 5.94 22.95
N VAL A 274 3.05 6.97 23.52
CA VAL A 274 1.80 6.87 24.31
C VAL A 274 0.68 6.10 23.60
N PHE A 275 0.65 6.12 22.28
CA PHE A 275 -0.33 5.38 21.48
C PHE A 275 0.26 4.12 20.85
N GLY A 276 1.55 3.83 21.09
CA GLY A 276 2.33 2.80 20.39
C GLY A 276 1.98 2.79 18.91
N VAL A 277 2.88 2.93 17.97
CA VAL A 277 2.43 2.86 16.58
C VAL A 277 1.85 1.48 16.34
N GLY A 278 0.51 1.45 16.36
CA GLY A 278 -0.25 0.31 15.93
C GLY A 278 -0.70 0.51 14.50
N THR A 279 -0.62 -0.51 13.71
CA THR A 279 -1.35 -0.57 12.44
C THR A 279 -2.74 -1.10 12.74
N VAL A 280 -3.76 -0.34 12.34
CA VAL A 280 -5.15 -0.82 12.39
C VAL A 280 -5.46 -1.50 11.06
N SER A 281 -6.01 -2.69 11.11
CA SER A 281 -6.45 -3.46 9.95
C SER A 281 -7.81 -4.10 10.19
N THR A 282 -8.55 -4.40 9.13
CA THR A 282 -9.60 -5.40 9.22
C THR A 282 -9.00 -6.79 9.01
N LEU A 283 -9.73 -7.83 9.43
CA LEU A 283 -9.28 -9.21 9.21
C LEU A 283 -9.07 -9.50 7.71
N ARG A 284 -9.90 -8.94 6.84
CA ARG A 284 -9.84 -9.18 5.39
C ARG A 284 -8.81 -8.31 4.68
N SER A 285 -8.36 -7.24 5.32
CA SER A 285 -7.30 -6.36 4.82
C SER A 285 -5.91 -6.84 5.19
N TRP A 286 -5.80 -7.65 6.25
CA TRP A 286 -4.52 -8.23 6.67
C TRP A 286 -4.00 -9.20 5.62
#